data_acb0ea63fa04208b8cc780afcfc7c757
#
_entry.id   acb0ea63fa04208b8cc780afcfc7c757
#
_cell.length_a   1.000
_cell.length_b   1.000
_cell.length_c   1.000
_cell.angle_alpha   90.00
_cell.angle_beta   90.00
_cell.angle_gamma   90.00
#
_symmetry.space_group_name_H-M   'P 1'
#
loop_
_entity.id
_entity.type
_entity.pdbx_description
1 polymer ?
#
loop_
_entity_poly.entity_id
_entity_poly.type
_entity_poly.pdbx_seq_one_letter_code
_entity_poly.pdbx_strand_id
1 'polypeptide(L)'
;MSLLEVTNLTKSFSSGRDWLGRRTKWSHAVKGVSFTLDRGECLAVVGESGAGKSTVGRMVLRLIEPDSGSVTFDGVDLLATRPKQLRKLRQRMQMIFQDPYSSLDPRMTIKDAVAEPLVVHTDKDRATREREAVELLDKVGIGSRYLGRYPAELSGGQLQRVAIARALTMKPSLIVCDEPVAALDVSVRAQVLNLLLDLQEELGLAYLFVCHDLALVEVIADRVMVMAAGEVVEADTTERIFTDPQQEYTRKLLAAIPLPLPRDAQGNRLVAPGRVG
;
A
#
# COMPACT_ATOMS: atom_id res chain seq x y z
N MET A 1 17.95 4.33 11.00
CA MET A 1 16.87 4.58 12.00
C MET A 1 15.55 4.28 11.32
N SER A 2 14.75 3.40 11.91
CA SER A 2 13.47 2.98 11.30
C SER A 2 12.53 4.19 11.18
N LEU A 3 11.81 4.24 10.05
CA LEU A 3 10.76 5.22 9.80
C LEU A 3 9.48 4.82 10.55
N LEU A 4 9.20 3.51 10.58
CA LEU A 4 8.02 2.94 11.22
C LEU A 4 8.43 1.76 12.10
N GLU A 5 7.92 1.75 13.34
CA GLU A 5 8.07 0.64 14.28
C GLU A 5 6.71 0.21 14.79
N VAL A 6 6.39 -1.05 14.63
CA VAL A 6 5.16 -1.69 15.08
C VAL A 6 5.50 -2.78 16.06
N THR A 7 4.87 -2.76 17.25
CA THR A 7 5.16 -3.74 18.30
C THR A 7 3.88 -4.34 18.87
N ASN A 8 3.76 -5.67 18.81
CA ASN A 8 2.68 -6.48 19.39
C ASN A 8 1.27 -5.98 19.06
N LEU A 9 1.04 -5.57 17.81
CA LEU A 9 -0.21 -4.98 17.36
C LEU A 9 -1.32 -6.04 17.33
N THR A 10 -2.46 -5.77 17.98
CA THR A 10 -3.60 -6.70 17.98
C THR A 10 -4.88 -6.02 17.53
N LYS A 11 -5.77 -6.81 16.92
CA LYS A 11 -7.11 -6.36 16.55
C LYS A 11 -8.11 -7.50 16.48
N SER A 12 -9.24 -7.29 17.13
CA SER A 12 -10.38 -8.19 17.08
C SER A 12 -11.63 -7.45 16.60
N PHE A 13 -12.40 -8.08 15.75
CA PHE A 13 -13.70 -7.58 15.32
C PHE A 13 -14.81 -8.45 15.86
N SER A 14 -15.90 -7.85 16.31
CA SER A 14 -17.07 -8.60 16.71
C SER A 14 -18.01 -8.78 15.53
N SER A 15 -18.40 -10.02 15.24
CA SER A 15 -19.42 -10.36 14.25
C SER A 15 -20.64 -10.98 14.96
N GLY A 16 -21.82 -10.45 14.66
CA GLY A 16 -23.09 -10.90 15.25
C GLY A 16 -23.46 -10.21 16.57
N ARG A 17 -24.77 -10.03 16.72
CA ARG A 17 -25.41 -9.64 17.98
C ARG A 17 -26.47 -10.67 18.30
N ASP A 18 -26.62 -11.05 19.58
CA ASP A 18 -27.76 -11.83 20.03
C ASP A 18 -29.02 -10.94 20.09
N TRP A 19 -30.15 -11.55 20.40
CA TRP A 19 -31.43 -10.85 20.55
C TRP A 19 -31.45 -9.79 21.68
N LEU A 20 -30.45 -9.83 22.59
CA LEU A 20 -30.22 -8.83 23.64
C LEU A 20 -29.19 -7.76 23.21
N GLY A 21 -28.75 -7.78 21.94
CA GLY A 21 -27.75 -6.84 21.41
C GLY A 21 -26.31 -7.13 21.84
N ARG A 22 -26.02 -8.27 22.54
CA ARG A 22 -24.69 -8.64 22.97
C ARG A 22 -23.88 -9.20 21.79
N ARG A 23 -22.59 -8.83 21.71
CA ARG A 23 -21.67 -9.33 20.68
C ARG A 23 -21.34 -10.81 20.94
N THR A 24 -21.64 -11.68 19.96
CA THR A 24 -21.61 -13.14 20.15
C THR A 24 -20.45 -13.87 19.50
N LYS A 25 -19.81 -13.28 18.49
CA LYS A 25 -18.64 -13.86 17.84
C LYS A 25 -17.52 -12.83 17.72
N TRP A 26 -16.30 -13.25 18.06
CA TRP A 26 -15.09 -12.45 17.92
C TRP A 26 -14.21 -13.10 16.83
N SER A 27 -13.70 -12.30 15.92
CA SER A 27 -12.67 -12.69 14.95
C SER A 27 -11.41 -11.92 15.28
N HIS A 28 -10.34 -12.64 15.64
CA HIS A 28 -9.02 -12.05 15.88
C HIS A 28 -8.33 -11.83 14.53
N ALA A 29 -8.44 -10.63 13.98
CA ALA A 29 -7.89 -10.29 12.68
C ALA A 29 -6.37 -10.09 12.72
N VAL A 30 -5.83 -9.60 13.84
CA VAL A 30 -4.39 -9.40 14.05
C VAL A 30 -4.04 -9.81 15.49
N LYS A 31 -2.96 -10.59 15.66
CA LYS A 31 -2.59 -11.26 16.90
C LYS A 31 -1.10 -11.05 17.24
N GLY A 32 -0.73 -9.84 17.67
CA GLY A 32 0.63 -9.56 18.14
C GLY A 32 1.64 -9.35 17.01
N VAL A 33 1.25 -8.66 15.93
CA VAL A 33 2.14 -8.37 14.80
C VAL A 33 3.18 -7.32 15.18
N SER A 34 4.46 -7.62 14.87
CA SER A 34 5.59 -6.72 15.10
C SER A 34 6.49 -6.68 13.86
N PHE A 35 6.91 -5.48 13.46
CA PHE A 35 7.87 -5.25 12.38
C PHE A 35 8.43 -3.84 12.40
N THR A 36 9.50 -3.64 11.65
CA THR A 36 10.09 -2.31 11.37
C THR A 36 10.11 -2.07 9.87
N LEU A 37 10.11 -0.80 9.48
CA LEU A 37 10.26 -0.36 8.10
C LEU A 37 11.18 0.85 8.07
N ASP A 38 12.23 0.78 7.27
CA ASP A 38 13.21 1.84 7.10
C ASP A 38 12.78 2.84 6.01
N ARG A 39 13.48 3.98 5.92
CA ARG A 39 13.26 4.96 4.85
C ARG A 39 13.71 4.39 3.51
N GLY A 40 12.91 4.60 2.48
CA GLY A 40 13.19 4.09 1.14
C GLY A 40 13.04 2.58 0.99
N GLU A 41 12.64 1.86 2.05
CA GLU A 41 12.42 0.41 2.04
C GLU A 41 11.00 0.06 1.59
N CYS A 42 10.85 -1.04 0.87
CA CYS A 42 9.57 -1.69 0.59
C CYS A 42 9.44 -2.99 1.40
N LEU A 43 8.58 -3.00 2.41
CA LEU A 43 8.17 -4.19 3.14
C LEU A 43 6.85 -4.72 2.56
N ALA A 44 6.90 -5.88 1.92
CA ALA A 44 5.69 -6.55 1.47
C ALA A 44 5.04 -7.35 2.60
N VAL A 45 3.71 -7.25 2.70
CA VAL A 45 2.86 -8.04 3.61
C VAL A 45 2.04 -8.99 2.76
N VAL A 46 2.33 -10.28 2.83
CA VAL A 46 1.72 -11.31 1.98
C VAL A 46 0.97 -12.36 2.79
N GLY A 47 0.08 -13.11 2.15
CA GLY A 47 -0.71 -14.20 2.75
C GLY A 47 -2.09 -14.30 2.12
N GLU A 48 -2.86 -15.30 2.51
CA GLU A 48 -4.21 -15.54 1.98
C GLU A 48 -5.18 -14.39 2.29
N SER A 49 -6.32 -14.36 1.57
CA SER A 49 -7.41 -13.44 1.88
C SER A 49 -7.91 -13.67 3.32
N GLY A 50 -8.10 -12.60 4.07
CA GLY A 50 -8.49 -12.69 5.48
C GLY A 50 -7.35 -12.92 6.48
N ALA A 51 -6.09 -13.00 6.05
CA ALA A 51 -4.92 -13.13 6.95
C ALA A 51 -4.65 -11.90 7.84
N GLY A 52 -5.37 -10.79 7.67
CA GLY A 52 -5.21 -9.59 8.50
C GLY A 52 -4.36 -8.48 7.88
N LYS A 53 -3.82 -8.67 6.67
CA LYS A 53 -2.88 -7.76 5.98
C LYS A 53 -3.38 -6.31 5.88
N SER A 54 -4.54 -6.09 5.26
CA SER A 54 -5.14 -4.75 5.11
C SER A 54 -5.50 -4.13 6.47
N THR A 55 -5.83 -4.96 7.47
CA THR A 55 -6.07 -4.48 8.84
C THR A 55 -4.79 -3.91 9.44
N VAL A 56 -3.64 -4.58 9.27
CA VAL A 56 -2.33 -4.07 9.71
C VAL A 56 -2.04 -2.72 9.05
N GLY A 57 -2.16 -2.62 7.72
CA GLY A 57 -1.93 -1.36 7.00
C GLY A 57 -2.81 -0.20 7.51
N ARG A 58 -4.09 -0.48 7.76
CA ARG A 58 -5.03 0.53 8.28
C ARG A 58 -4.76 0.91 9.73
N MET A 59 -4.27 -0.02 10.57
CA MET A 59 -3.86 0.27 11.95
C MET A 59 -2.59 1.12 11.98
N VAL A 60 -1.63 0.88 11.10
CA VAL A 60 -0.41 1.69 10.96
C VAL A 60 -0.75 3.17 10.72
N LEU A 61 -1.76 3.45 9.92
CA LEU A 61 -2.27 4.81 9.67
C LEU A 61 -3.26 5.29 10.74
N ARG A 62 -3.54 4.44 11.75
CA ARG A 62 -4.57 4.65 12.75
C ARG A 62 -5.94 5.00 12.14
N LEU A 63 -6.25 4.42 10.96
CA LEU A 63 -7.59 4.44 10.37
C LEU A 63 -8.51 3.44 11.10
N ILE A 64 -7.90 2.41 11.69
CA ILE A 64 -8.52 1.48 12.64
C ILE A 64 -7.71 1.56 13.92
N GLU A 65 -8.38 1.78 15.05
CA GLU A 65 -7.72 1.73 16.36
C GLU A 65 -7.36 0.27 16.72
N PRO A 66 -6.10 -0.03 17.05
CA PRO A 66 -5.71 -1.34 17.56
C PRO A 66 -6.31 -1.57 18.94
N ASP A 67 -6.43 -2.84 19.34
CA ASP A 67 -6.87 -3.20 20.69
C ASP A 67 -5.70 -3.14 21.68
N SER A 68 -4.47 -3.45 21.22
CA SER A 68 -3.22 -3.30 21.99
C SER A 68 -2.01 -3.21 21.07
N GLY A 69 -0.85 -2.93 21.64
CA GLY A 69 0.42 -2.76 20.95
C GLY A 69 0.81 -1.28 20.80
N SER A 70 1.82 -1.01 20.00
CA SER A 70 2.28 0.36 19.70
C SER A 70 2.62 0.53 18.23
N VAL A 71 2.48 1.77 17.75
CA VAL A 71 2.89 2.20 16.40
C VAL A 71 3.66 3.51 16.55
N THR A 72 4.95 3.47 16.24
CA THR A 72 5.83 4.64 16.25
C THR A 72 6.19 5.02 14.82
N PHE A 73 5.91 6.24 14.42
CA PHE A 73 6.26 6.80 13.11
C PHE A 73 7.20 7.98 13.29
N ASP A 74 8.40 7.87 12.70
CA ASP A 74 9.45 8.89 12.80
C ASP A 74 9.71 9.35 14.25
N GLY A 75 9.79 8.38 15.18
CA GLY A 75 10.00 8.59 16.61
C GLY A 75 8.77 9.07 17.39
N VAL A 76 7.59 9.21 16.75
CA VAL A 76 6.35 9.67 17.40
C VAL A 76 5.37 8.50 17.61
N ASP A 77 4.96 8.26 18.85
CA ASP A 77 3.91 7.29 19.15
C ASP A 77 2.57 7.79 18.61
N LEU A 78 2.06 7.07 17.59
CA LEU A 78 0.81 7.44 16.93
C LEU A 78 -0.41 7.20 17.82
N LEU A 79 -0.37 6.20 18.72
CA LEU A 79 -1.52 5.83 19.54
C LEU A 79 -1.73 6.82 20.70
N ALA A 80 -0.63 7.38 21.22
CA ALA A 80 -0.67 8.44 22.24
C ALA A 80 -0.96 9.84 21.64
N THR A 81 -0.89 9.98 20.31
CA THR A 81 -1.00 11.27 19.62
C THR A 81 -2.45 11.79 19.59
N ARG A 82 -2.65 13.08 19.93
CA ARG A 82 -3.95 13.76 19.88
C ARG A 82 -4.47 13.93 18.44
N PRO A 83 -5.80 13.94 18.20
CA PRO A 83 -6.39 13.98 16.86
C PRO A 83 -5.85 15.08 15.93
N LYS A 84 -5.66 16.31 16.45
CA LYS A 84 -5.12 17.44 15.68
C LYS A 84 -3.68 17.19 15.20
N GLN A 85 -2.88 16.57 16.03
CA GLN A 85 -1.48 16.24 15.75
C GLN A 85 -1.38 15.03 14.81
N LEU A 86 -2.23 14.02 15.02
CA LEU A 86 -2.35 12.86 14.13
C LEU A 86 -2.73 13.28 12.70
N ARG A 87 -3.66 14.26 12.54
CA ARG A 87 -4.01 14.81 11.23
C ARG A 87 -2.80 15.40 10.49
N LYS A 88 -1.86 16.05 11.21
CA LYS A 88 -0.61 16.54 10.62
C LYS A 88 0.34 15.41 10.24
N LEU A 89 0.47 14.38 11.09
CA LEU A 89 1.33 13.22 10.81
C LEU A 89 0.82 12.44 9.59
N ARG A 90 -0.50 12.30 9.42
CA ARG A 90 -1.11 11.62 8.27
C ARG A 90 -0.81 12.30 6.92
N GLN A 91 -0.41 13.56 6.90
CA GLN A 91 0.10 14.19 5.67
C GLN A 91 1.37 13.49 5.17
N ARG A 92 2.19 12.96 6.09
CA ARG A 92 3.42 12.24 5.79
C ARG A 92 3.23 10.72 5.63
N MET A 93 2.02 10.22 5.90
CA MET A 93 1.65 8.81 5.80
C MET A 93 0.37 8.73 4.95
N GLN A 94 0.47 8.22 3.75
CA GLN A 94 -0.65 8.14 2.83
C GLN A 94 -1.05 6.70 2.54
N MET A 95 -2.21 6.51 1.94
CA MET A 95 -2.71 5.19 1.56
C MET A 95 -3.16 5.19 0.10
N ILE A 96 -2.74 4.15 -0.62
CA ILE A 96 -3.29 3.79 -1.93
C ILE A 96 -4.19 2.58 -1.71
N PHE A 97 -5.48 2.73 -2.01
CA PHE A 97 -6.50 1.71 -1.79
C PHE A 97 -6.58 0.73 -2.97
N GLN A 98 -7.11 -0.46 -2.70
CA GLN A 98 -7.37 -1.52 -3.67
C GLN A 98 -8.31 -1.07 -4.79
N ASP A 99 -9.35 -0.32 -4.45
CA ASP A 99 -10.30 0.23 -5.40
C ASP A 99 -10.06 1.74 -5.58
N PRO A 100 -9.49 2.16 -6.72
CA PRO A 100 -9.25 3.57 -6.98
C PRO A 100 -10.54 4.39 -7.13
N TYR A 101 -11.66 3.78 -7.56
CA TYR A 101 -12.95 4.46 -7.67
C TYR A 101 -13.46 4.93 -6.30
N SER A 102 -13.28 4.11 -5.26
CA SER A 102 -13.71 4.46 -3.90
C SER A 102 -12.85 5.54 -3.24
N SER A 103 -11.66 5.80 -3.80
CA SER A 103 -10.70 6.78 -3.25
C SER A 103 -10.90 8.20 -3.79
N LEU A 104 -11.67 8.39 -4.85
CA LEU A 104 -11.88 9.66 -5.54
C LEU A 104 -13.37 10.07 -5.48
N ASP A 105 -13.68 11.34 -5.23
CA ASP A 105 -15.05 11.86 -5.35
C ASP A 105 -15.45 11.88 -6.83
N PRO A 106 -16.49 11.11 -7.25
CA PRO A 106 -16.88 11.02 -8.66
C PRO A 106 -17.41 12.35 -9.24
N ARG A 107 -17.68 13.34 -8.41
CA ARG A 107 -18.17 14.67 -8.82
C ARG A 107 -17.04 15.68 -9.04
N MET A 108 -15.80 15.33 -8.70
CA MET A 108 -14.63 16.18 -8.89
C MET A 108 -13.94 15.85 -10.22
N THR A 109 -13.38 16.88 -10.87
CA THR A 109 -12.47 16.63 -12.00
C THR A 109 -11.18 15.97 -11.50
N ILE A 110 -10.45 15.28 -12.39
CA ILE A 110 -9.19 14.61 -12.05
C ILE A 110 -8.18 15.60 -11.44
N LYS A 111 -8.07 16.80 -12.01
CA LYS A 111 -7.21 17.86 -11.46
C LYS A 111 -7.64 18.27 -10.05
N ASP A 112 -8.93 18.49 -9.85
CA ASP A 112 -9.45 18.94 -8.55
C ASP A 112 -9.31 17.85 -7.49
N ALA A 113 -9.52 16.58 -7.84
CA ALA A 113 -9.34 15.43 -6.94
C ALA A 113 -7.89 15.30 -6.45
N VAL A 114 -6.90 15.56 -7.31
CA VAL A 114 -5.48 15.56 -6.92
C VAL A 114 -5.12 16.82 -6.13
N ALA A 115 -5.74 17.97 -6.43
CA ALA A 115 -5.51 19.22 -5.70
C ALA A 115 -6.20 19.26 -4.31
N GLU A 116 -7.22 18.42 -4.06
CA GLU A 116 -8.02 18.43 -2.84
C GLU A 116 -7.19 18.40 -1.54
N PRO A 117 -6.18 17.52 -1.38
CA PRO A 117 -5.36 17.50 -0.16
C PRO A 117 -4.66 18.84 0.10
N LEU A 118 -4.23 19.56 -0.95
CA LEU A 118 -3.63 20.89 -0.81
C LEU A 118 -4.66 21.94 -0.34
N VAL A 119 -5.92 21.82 -0.77
CA VAL A 119 -7.02 22.70 -0.31
C VAL A 119 -7.25 22.52 1.19
N VAL A 120 -7.22 21.27 1.67
CA VAL A 120 -7.55 20.90 3.04
C VAL A 120 -6.41 21.16 4.02
N HIS A 121 -5.16 21.07 3.56
CA HIS A 121 -3.99 20.99 4.44
C HIS A 121 -2.98 22.12 4.25
N THR A 122 -3.18 23.04 3.30
CA THR A 122 -2.25 24.14 3.03
C THR A 122 -2.98 25.46 2.81
N ASP A 123 -2.26 26.56 3.01
CA ASP A 123 -2.76 27.93 2.72
C ASP A 123 -2.34 28.42 1.32
N LYS A 124 -1.92 27.51 0.42
CA LYS A 124 -1.52 27.83 -0.96
C LYS A 124 -2.71 28.42 -1.73
N ASP A 125 -2.44 29.37 -2.61
CA ASP A 125 -3.44 29.92 -3.51
C ASP A 125 -3.91 28.87 -4.54
N ARG A 126 -5.02 29.16 -5.22
CA ARG A 126 -5.62 28.25 -6.19
C ARG A 126 -4.67 27.93 -7.35
N ALA A 127 -3.99 28.94 -7.89
CA ALA A 127 -3.10 28.74 -9.05
C ALA A 127 -1.92 27.83 -8.70
N THR A 128 -1.34 27.99 -7.52
CA THR A 128 -0.25 27.12 -7.03
C THR A 128 -0.72 25.68 -6.82
N ARG A 129 -1.90 25.47 -6.20
CA ARG A 129 -2.47 24.12 -6.00
C ARG A 129 -2.74 23.41 -7.33
N GLU A 130 -3.33 24.14 -8.28
CA GLU A 130 -3.61 23.58 -9.62
C GLU A 130 -2.33 23.22 -10.37
N ARG A 131 -1.29 24.05 -10.31
CA ARG A 131 0.00 23.77 -10.91
C ARG A 131 0.64 22.51 -10.32
N GLU A 132 0.72 22.42 -8.98
CA GLU A 132 1.29 21.23 -8.31
C GLU A 132 0.51 19.96 -8.64
N ALA A 133 -0.81 20.02 -8.71
CA ALA A 133 -1.63 18.88 -9.10
C ALA A 133 -1.37 18.45 -10.55
N VAL A 134 -1.21 19.39 -11.47
CA VAL A 134 -0.88 19.11 -12.88
C VAL A 134 0.51 18.49 -13.00
N GLU A 135 1.52 19.01 -12.29
CA GLU A 135 2.88 18.44 -12.26
C GLU A 135 2.88 17.00 -11.76
N LEU A 136 2.10 16.68 -10.71
CA LEU A 136 1.97 15.32 -10.20
C LEU A 136 1.22 14.41 -11.17
N LEU A 137 0.18 14.89 -11.83
CA LEU A 137 -0.54 14.12 -12.85
C LEU A 137 0.35 13.80 -14.04
N ASP A 138 1.16 14.75 -14.49
CA ASP A 138 2.13 14.54 -15.56
C ASP A 138 3.20 13.50 -15.14
N LYS A 139 3.72 13.61 -13.90
CA LYS A 139 4.68 12.66 -13.32
C LYS A 139 4.17 11.22 -13.35
N VAL A 140 2.88 10.98 -13.10
CA VAL A 140 2.28 9.63 -13.17
C VAL A 140 1.79 9.27 -14.58
N GLY A 141 2.07 10.08 -15.59
CA GLY A 141 1.71 9.83 -17.00
C GLY A 141 0.24 10.11 -17.34
N ILE A 142 -0.43 10.99 -16.60
CA ILE A 142 -1.78 11.48 -16.88
C ILE A 142 -1.68 12.83 -17.59
N GLY A 143 -1.72 12.81 -18.91
CA GLY A 143 -1.55 14.01 -19.73
C GLY A 143 -2.69 15.03 -19.61
N SER A 144 -2.45 16.26 -20.08
CA SER A 144 -3.33 17.43 -19.94
C SER A 144 -4.77 17.22 -20.43
N ARG A 145 -5.00 16.36 -21.41
CA ARG A 145 -6.34 16.02 -21.94
C ARG A 145 -7.29 15.39 -20.92
N TYR A 146 -6.77 14.86 -19.81
CA TYR A 146 -7.55 14.21 -18.74
C TYR A 146 -7.86 15.12 -17.56
N LEU A 147 -7.24 16.30 -17.44
CA LEU A 147 -7.36 17.17 -16.28
C LEU A 147 -8.80 17.59 -15.96
N GLY A 148 -9.61 17.86 -16.98
CA GLY A 148 -11.01 18.23 -16.86
C GLY A 148 -11.99 17.06 -16.90
N ARG A 149 -11.50 15.81 -17.00
CA ARG A 149 -12.34 14.60 -17.00
C ARG A 149 -12.75 14.23 -15.58
N TYR A 150 -13.80 13.42 -15.48
CA TYR A 150 -14.28 12.84 -14.23
C TYR A 150 -13.78 11.39 -14.08
N PRO A 151 -13.73 10.85 -12.85
CA PRO A 151 -13.26 9.47 -12.62
C PRO A 151 -13.93 8.42 -13.51
N ALA A 152 -15.22 8.51 -13.77
CA ALA A 152 -15.96 7.56 -14.61
C ALA A 152 -15.51 7.54 -16.09
N GLU A 153 -14.75 8.52 -16.55
CA GLU A 153 -14.28 8.63 -17.92
C GLU A 153 -12.86 8.05 -18.13
N LEU A 154 -12.22 7.53 -17.06
CA LEU A 154 -10.87 6.98 -17.08
C LEU A 154 -10.89 5.45 -16.97
N SER A 155 -9.86 4.81 -17.55
CA SER A 155 -9.63 3.37 -17.32
C SER A 155 -9.16 3.11 -15.88
N GLY A 156 -9.29 1.86 -15.40
CA GLY A 156 -8.84 1.48 -14.05
C GLY A 156 -7.37 1.81 -13.78
N GLY A 157 -6.49 1.56 -14.74
CA GLY A 157 -5.06 1.90 -14.62
C GLY A 157 -4.79 3.40 -14.61
N GLN A 158 -5.56 4.19 -15.36
CA GLN A 158 -5.48 5.65 -15.29
C GLN A 158 -5.96 6.18 -13.94
N LEU A 159 -7.06 5.63 -13.41
CA LEU A 159 -7.56 5.99 -12.08
C LEU A 159 -6.57 5.63 -10.99
N GLN A 160 -5.91 4.47 -11.09
CA GLN A 160 -4.87 4.08 -10.14
C GLN A 160 -3.70 5.08 -10.15
N ARG A 161 -3.26 5.52 -11.33
CA ARG A 161 -2.23 6.56 -11.46
C ARG A 161 -2.67 7.89 -10.84
N VAL A 162 -3.94 8.28 -11.01
CA VAL A 162 -4.52 9.47 -10.35
C VAL A 162 -4.53 9.30 -8.83
N ALA A 163 -4.92 8.13 -8.30
CA ALA A 163 -4.88 7.85 -6.87
C ALA A 163 -3.45 7.92 -6.30
N ILE A 164 -2.45 7.43 -7.07
CA ILE A 164 -1.02 7.58 -6.73
C ILE A 164 -0.63 9.07 -6.70
N ALA A 165 -0.96 9.85 -7.74
CA ALA A 165 -0.68 11.29 -7.77
C ALA A 165 -1.30 12.02 -6.56
N ARG A 166 -2.55 11.70 -6.22
CA ARG A 166 -3.23 12.25 -5.04
C ARG A 166 -2.52 11.91 -3.74
N ALA A 167 -2.05 10.67 -3.58
CA ALA A 167 -1.28 10.26 -2.40
C ALA A 167 0.06 11.03 -2.28
N LEU A 168 0.70 11.35 -3.39
CA LEU A 168 1.96 12.09 -3.42
C LEU A 168 1.83 13.58 -3.12
N THR A 169 0.63 14.15 -3.21
CA THR A 169 0.38 15.61 -3.10
C THR A 169 0.95 16.21 -1.82
N MET A 170 0.90 15.49 -0.71
CA MET A 170 1.41 15.93 0.59
C MET A 170 2.88 15.56 0.84
N LYS A 171 3.61 15.08 -0.18
CA LYS A 171 5.02 14.65 -0.11
C LYS A 171 5.25 13.69 1.06
N PRO A 172 4.55 12.55 1.08
CA PRO A 172 4.65 11.59 2.18
C PRO A 172 6.06 10.99 2.26
N SER A 173 6.40 10.42 3.41
CA SER A 173 7.56 9.56 3.58
C SER A 173 7.19 8.07 3.69
N LEU A 174 5.91 7.78 3.94
CA LEU A 174 5.35 6.43 3.99
C LEU A 174 4.08 6.34 3.14
N ILE A 175 3.98 5.34 2.30
CA ILE A 175 2.73 4.98 1.62
C ILE A 175 2.38 3.52 1.96
N VAL A 176 1.17 3.33 2.48
CA VAL A 176 0.57 2.00 2.62
C VAL A 176 -0.16 1.68 1.31
N CYS A 177 0.31 0.69 0.58
CA CYS A 177 -0.31 0.20 -0.65
C CYS A 177 -1.18 -1.02 -0.33
N ASP A 178 -2.51 -0.87 -0.27
CA ASP A 178 -3.44 -1.98 0.01
C ASP A 178 -3.92 -2.57 -1.32
N GLU A 179 -3.25 -3.62 -1.80
CA GLU A 179 -3.50 -4.30 -3.08
C GLU A 179 -3.59 -3.35 -4.30
N PRO A 180 -2.62 -2.49 -4.53
CA PRO A 180 -2.74 -1.33 -5.46
C PRO A 180 -2.92 -1.72 -6.93
N VAL A 181 -2.73 -2.98 -7.29
CA VAL A 181 -2.81 -3.46 -8.68
C VAL A 181 -3.76 -4.65 -8.87
N ALA A 182 -4.47 -5.08 -7.81
CA ALA A 182 -5.28 -6.31 -7.85
C ALA A 182 -6.42 -6.26 -8.89
N ALA A 183 -7.02 -5.09 -9.11
CA ALA A 183 -8.13 -4.89 -10.04
C ALA A 183 -7.69 -4.55 -11.47
N LEU A 184 -6.40 -4.64 -11.79
CA LEU A 184 -5.84 -4.22 -13.08
C LEU A 184 -5.46 -5.41 -13.96
N ASP A 185 -5.50 -5.22 -15.28
CA ASP A 185 -4.98 -6.18 -16.25
C ASP A 185 -3.45 -6.36 -16.13
N VAL A 186 -2.93 -7.53 -16.52
CA VAL A 186 -1.52 -7.90 -16.35
C VAL A 186 -0.54 -6.86 -16.89
N SER A 187 -0.80 -6.32 -18.10
CA SER A 187 0.07 -5.31 -18.72
C SER A 187 0.05 -3.97 -17.97
N VAL A 188 -1.12 -3.60 -17.44
CA VAL A 188 -1.31 -2.35 -16.68
C VAL A 188 -0.70 -2.49 -15.27
N ARG A 189 -0.76 -3.69 -14.65
CA ARG A 189 -0.09 -3.98 -13.37
C ARG A 189 1.41 -3.67 -13.43
N ALA A 190 2.10 -4.19 -14.47
CA ALA A 190 3.53 -3.96 -14.64
C ALA A 190 3.87 -2.47 -14.76
N GLN A 191 3.06 -1.71 -15.50
CA GLN A 191 3.25 -0.26 -15.66
C GLN A 191 3.07 0.51 -14.34
N VAL A 192 2.09 0.12 -13.51
CA VAL A 192 1.85 0.76 -12.21
C VAL A 192 2.94 0.38 -11.20
N LEU A 193 3.43 -0.86 -11.23
CA LEU A 193 4.55 -1.29 -10.39
C LEU A 193 5.84 -0.55 -10.73
N ASN A 194 6.19 -0.44 -12.02
CA ASN A 194 7.35 0.34 -12.45
C ASN A 194 7.23 1.79 -12.00
N LEU A 195 6.05 2.41 -12.16
CA LEU A 195 5.81 3.75 -11.64
C LEU A 195 6.06 3.86 -10.12
N LEU A 196 5.62 2.87 -9.32
CA LEU A 196 5.85 2.88 -7.87
C LEU A 196 7.34 2.72 -7.54
N LEU A 197 8.08 1.89 -8.28
CA LEU A 197 9.54 1.74 -8.13
C LEU A 197 10.27 3.04 -8.47
N ASP A 198 9.96 3.67 -9.61
CA ASP A 198 10.55 4.94 -10.02
C ASP A 198 10.30 6.04 -8.98
N LEU A 199 9.08 6.10 -8.43
CA LEU A 199 8.72 7.05 -7.39
C LEU A 199 9.41 6.74 -6.05
N GLN A 200 9.62 5.48 -5.70
CA GLN A 200 10.38 5.07 -4.51
C GLN A 200 11.82 5.57 -4.60
N GLU A 201 12.48 5.31 -5.72
CA GLU A 201 13.87 5.72 -5.95
C GLU A 201 14.03 7.25 -5.98
N GLU A 202 13.17 7.94 -6.74
CA GLU A 202 13.26 9.39 -6.91
C GLU A 202 12.95 10.17 -5.63
N LEU A 203 11.95 9.73 -4.86
CA LEU A 203 11.41 10.46 -3.72
C LEU A 203 11.83 9.88 -2.36
N GLY A 204 12.56 8.76 -2.33
CA GLY A 204 12.96 8.07 -1.10
C GLY A 204 11.77 7.56 -0.28
N LEU A 205 10.70 7.11 -0.95
CA LEU A 205 9.46 6.66 -0.31
C LEU A 205 9.66 5.31 0.37
N ALA A 206 9.12 5.15 1.57
CA ALA A 206 8.94 3.84 2.17
C ALA A 206 7.55 3.28 1.82
N TYR A 207 7.49 1.99 1.48
CA TYR A 207 6.25 1.29 1.18
C TYR A 207 5.95 0.17 2.18
N LEU A 208 4.74 0.18 2.74
CA LEU A 208 4.14 -1.01 3.32
C LEU A 208 3.19 -1.59 2.26
N PHE A 209 3.64 -2.61 1.55
CA PHE A 209 3.00 -3.12 0.34
C PHE A 209 2.19 -4.38 0.63
N VAL A 210 0.87 -4.25 0.78
CA VAL A 210 -0.04 -5.38 0.99
C VAL A 210 -0.37 -6.01 -0.36
N CYS A 211 -0.07 -7.29 -0.52
CA CYS A 211 -0.31 -8.03 -1.75
C CYS A 211 -0.63 -9.50 -1.47
N HIS A 212 -1.38 -10.15 -2.37
CA HIS A 212 -1.57 -11.60 -2.38
C HIS A 212 -0.81 -12.28 -3.53
N ASP A 213 -0.28 -11.52 -4.48
CA ASP A 213 0.48 -12.01 -5.64
C ASP A 213 1.98 -11.92 -5.35
N LEU A 214 2.57 -13.06 -5.02
CA LEU A 214 4.00 -13.17 -4.68
C LEU A 214 4.93 -12.87 -5.87
N ALA A 215 4.48 -13.10 -7.12
CA ALA A 215 5.29 -12.77 -8.28
C ALA A 215 5.55 -11.24 -8.40
N LEU A 216 4.60 -10.42 -7.94
CA LEU A 216 4.78 -8.97 -7.89
C LEU A 216 5.71 -8.56 -6.74
N VAL A 217 5.65 -9.29 -5.63
CA VAL A 217 6.46 -9.03 -4.43
C VAL A 217 7.94 -9.25 -4.71
N GLU A 218 8.29 -10.30 -5.46
CA GLU A 218 9.67 -10.58 -5.88
C GLU A 218 10.33 -9.39 -6.62
N VAL A 219 9.50 -8.57 -7.31
CA VAL A 219 9.97 -7.43 -8.10
C VAL A 219 10.12 -6.15 -7.27
N ILE A 220 9.17 -5.89 -6.34
CA ILE A 220 9.07 -4.58 -5.69
C ILE A 220 9.63 -4.56 -4.26
N ALA A 221 9.67 -5.70 -3.55
CA ALA A 221 9.94 -5.71 -2.12
C ALA A 221 11.41 -5.95 -1.79
N ASP A 222 11.93 -5.24 -0.80
CA ASP A 222 13.23 -5.51 -0.17
C ASP A 222 13.11 -6.63 0.87
N ARG A 223 12.03 -6.61 1.64
CA ARG A 223 11.69 -7.63 2.66
C ARG A 223 10.24 -8.06 2.53
N VAL A 224 9.98 -9.28 2.97
CA VAL A 224 8.65 -9.91 2.94
C VAL A 224 8.25 -10.36 4.34
N MET A 225 7.05 -10.04 4.74
CA MET A 225 6.39 -10.53 5.95
C MET A 225 5.19 -11.39 5.54
N VAL A 226 5.27 -12.68 5.82
CA VAL A 226 4.21 -13.65 5.52
C VAL A 226 3.25 -13.74 6.69
N MET A 227 1.97 -13.51 6.44
CA MET A 227 0.91 -13.56 7.44
C MET A 227 -0.06 -14.71 7.19
N ALA A 228 -0.44 -15.41 8.25
CA ALA A 228 -1.51 -16.40 8.26
C ALA A 228 -2.37 -16.25 9.52
N ALA A 229 -3.69 -16.30 9.39
CA ALA A 229 -4.64 -16.27 10.49
C ALA A 229 -4.41 -15.18 11.56
N GLY A 230 -3.93 -14.01 11.09
CA GLY A 230 -3.65 -12.84 11.95
C GLY A 230 -2.27 -12.78 12.58
N GLU A 231 -1.40 -13.73 12.29
CA GLU A 231 -0.04 -13.84 12.86
C GLU A 231 1.02 -13.70 11.76
N VAL A 232 2.23 -13.26 12.15
CA VAL A 232 3.41 -13.31 11.28
C VAL A 232 3.98 -14.73 11.38
N VAL A 233 3.99 -15.45 10.24
CA VAL A 233 4.53 -16.81 10.15
C VAL A 233 6.02 -16.78 9.84
N GLU A 234 6.43 -15.89 8.95
CA GLU A 234 7.81 -15.73 8.53
C GLU A 234 8.07 -14.30 8.06
N ALA A 235 9.27 -13.77 8.33
CA ALA A 235 9.68 -12.48 7.82
C ALA A 235 11.19 -12.49 7.59
N ASP A 236 11.62 -12.16 6.37
CA ASP A 236 13.04 -12.08 5.99
C ASP A 236 13.19 -11.20 4.73
N THR A 237 14.41 -11.10 4.20
CA THR A 237 14.68 -10.50 2.89
C THR A 237 13.91 -11.24 1.79
N THR A 238 13.54 -10.53 0.74
CA THR A 238 12.84 -11.13 -0.41
C THR A 238 13.61 -12.33 -0.96
N GLU A 239 14.92 -12.20 -1.13
CA GLU A 239 15.76 -13.29 -1.60
C GLU A 239 15.60 -14.56 -0.76
N ARG A 240 15.69 -14.47 0.57
CA ARG A 240 15.56 -15.63 1.47
C ARG A 240 14.18 -16.26 1.44
N ILE A 241 13.14 -15.45 1.47
CA ILE A 241 11.76 -15.97 1.40
C ILE A 241 11.53 -16.78 0.12
N PHE A 242 12.11 -16.35 -1.02
CA PHE A 242 11.92 -17.04 -2.30
C PHE A 242 12.87 -18.21 -2.55
N THR A 243 14.09 -18.20 -1.98
CA THR A 243 15.10 -19.24 -2.23
C THR A 243 15.18 -20.29 -1.14
N ASP A 244 14.97 -19.93 0.14
CA ASP A 244 15.12 -20.80 1.31
C ASP A 244 14.04 -20.52 2.37
N PRO A 245 12.73 -20.67 2.04
CA PRO A 245 11.64 -20.46 3.00
C PRO A 245 11.68 -21.48 4.13
N GLN A 246 11.71 -21.01 5.38
CA GLN A 246 11.83 -21.85 6.57
C GLN A 246 10.49 -22.45 7.01
N GLN A 247 9.37 -21.78 6.71
CA GLN A 247 8.05 -22.19 7.15
C GLN A 247 7.30 -22.98 6.07
N GLU A 248 6.62 -24.07 6.47
CA GLU A 248 5.83 -24.90 5.57
C GLU A 248 4.72 -24.08 4.86
N TYR A 249 4.11 -23.13 5.57
CA TYR A 249 3.08 -22.26 5.00
C TYR A 249 3.65 -21.38 3.88
N THR A 250 4.83 -20.81 4.08
CA THR A 250 5.52 -20.00 3.05
C THR A 250 5.83 -20.84 1.81
N ARG A 251 6.33 -22.08 2.01
CA ARG A 251 6.58 -23.02 0.89
C ARG A 251 5.30 -23.33 0.11
N LYS A 252 4.17 -23.55 0.80
CA LYS A 252 2.87 -23.77 0.15
C LYS A 252 2.40 -22.56 -0.66
N LEU A 253 2.56 -21.36 -0.11
CA LEU A 253 2.23 -20.12 -0.83
C LEU A 253 3.07 -19.95 -2.09
N LEU A 254 4.37 -20.20 -2.01
CA LEU A 254 5.29 -20.09 -3.15
C LEU A 254 4.98 -21.16 -4.22
N ALA A 255 4.66 -22.40 -3.81
CA ALA A 255 4.29 -23.47 -4.72
C ALA A 255 2.96 -23.20 -5.47
N ALA A 256 2.11 -22.35 -4.93
CA ALA A 256 0.85 -21.93 -5.56
C ALA A 256 1.03 -20.82 -6.62
N ILE A 257 2.23 -20.23 -6.72
CA ILE A 257 2.54 -19.28 -7.80
C ILE A 257 2.47 -20.07 -9.12
N PRO A 258 1.63 -19.65 -10.10
CA PRO A 258 1.65 -20.26 -11.43
C PRO A 258 3.09 -20.14 -11.97
N LEU A 259 3.66 -21.28 -12.37
CA LEU A 259 4.97 -21.29 -13.02
C LEU A 259 4.97 -20.22 -14.12
N PRO A 260 6.02 -19.39 -14.22
CA PRO A 260 6.06 -18.37 -15.26
C PRO A 260 5.85 -19.03 -16.61
N LEU A 261 5.05 -18.39 -17.47
CA LEU A 261 4.80 -18.79 -18.85
C LEU A 261 6.07 -19.36 -19.50
N PRO A 262 5.94 -20.36 -20.39
CA PRO A 262 7.07 -21.11 -20.90
C PRO A 262 8.18 -20.17 -21.38
N ARG A 263 9.41 -20.55 -21.05
CA ARG A 263 10.60 -19.90 -21.57
C ARG A 263 10.52 -19.90 -23.10
N ASP A 264 11.10 -18.89 -23.75
CA ASP A 264 11.23 -18.90 -25.21
C ASP A 264 11.90 -20.21 -25.67
N ALA A 265 11.86 -20.49 -26.97
CA ALA A 265 12.46 -21.70 -27.56
C ALA A 265 13.98 -21.81 -27.28
N GLN A 266 14.61 -20.77 -26.74
CA GLN A 266 16.00 -20.69 -26.33
C GLN A 266 16.19 -20.83 -24.82
N GLY A 267 15.11 -21.03 -24.02
CA GLY A 267 15.18 -21.25 -22.58
C GLY A 267 15.37 -19.98 -21.72
N ASN A 268 15.27 -18.79 -22.31
CA ASN A 268 15.39 -17.55 -21.60
C ASN A 268 14.08 -17.19 -20.90
N ARG A 269 14.13 -16.75 -19.63
CA ARG A 269 13.00 -16.15 -18.95
C ARG A 269 12.62 -14.89 -19.72
N LEU A 270 11.34 -14.72 -20.07
CA LEU A 270 10.80 -13.42 -20.49
C LEU A 270 10.76 -12.51 -19.25
N VAL A 271 11.92 -12.06 -18.83
CA VAL A 271 12.09 -11.05 -17.78
C VAL A 271 11.91 -9.69 -18.43
N ALA A 272 11.05 -8.85 -17.85
CA ALA A 272 11.02 -7.43 -18.20
C ALA A 272 12.45 -6.86 -18.03
N PRO A 273 12.94 -6.03 -18.96
CA PRO A 273 14.30 -5.52 -18.90
C PRO A 273 14.45 -4.53 -17.75
N GLY A 274 15.34 -4.83 -16.81
CA GLY A 274 15.80 -3.85 -15.85
C GLY A 274 16.00 -4.38 -14.45
N ARG A 275 17.15 -4.96 -14.24
CA ARG A 275 18.12 -4.83 -13.14
C ARG A 275 19.18 -5.90 -13.35
N VAL A 276 20.23 -5.52 -14.04
CA VAL A 276 21.50 -6.25 -14.04
C VAL A 276 22.53 -5.30 -13.43
N GLY A 277 23.25 -5.81 -12.42
CA GLY A 277 24.51 -5.27 -11.92
C GLY A 277 24.39 -4.36 -10.74
#